data_97f9e22d803016eddc762f3329642725
#
_entry.id   97f9e22d803016eddc762f3329642725
#
_cell.length_a   1.000
_cell.length_b   1.000
_cell.length_c   1.000
_cell.angle_alpha   90.00
_cell.angle_beta   90.00
_cell.angle_gamma   90.00
#
_symmetry.space_group_name_H-M   'P 1'
#
loop_
_entity.id
_entity.type
_entity.pdbx_description
1 polymer ?
#
loop_
_entity_poly.entity_id
_entity_poly.type
_entity_poly.pdbx_seq_one_letter_code
_entity_poly.pdbx_strand_id
1 'polypeptide(L)'
;MKKNLLHFLSLLLVMLTGATLTAKADSYKVAPMTAGKVTVSPNDEFVNAPINITNYGTNPVKQITYTLYDFDTQESSEPQTIDFETPFDNTQQVMIPIKPGKSLGKSDVIFNVTEVDGHPNETSITYTYIERWTVLQAAKKRVEFEDVTGLWCQYCPRGIAIMESLERLYPDDFIGISIHDGDALATNAYSSILSSTWSNTNRPLIMCARDEKVNTHDGQSNFKYELDKTASFDISVKATYDGKDINVTSSVLPCLDVEEGTEYDVAYVLTADGLKNDNWGQANRVGEWNDQTLPEYDRFKGNESTLYGLEFNQVAIDSRGVQYGVEGSLTRPYTVGTTQTHKVTFENISQHKLIQDKSKLNVCALIIKKVTNGDKIKATIENAAKCRVDVGETGIKQVDNEGANVVTGYYSLDGQHLNAPAKGITIVRYADGTTRKVRK
;
A
#
# COMPACT_ATOMS: atom_id res chain seq x y z
N MET A 1 12.64 -29.96 83.97
CA MET A 1 12.82 -30.52 82.63
C MET A 1 11.54 -30.61 81.77
N LYS A 2 10.34 -30.70 82.32
CA LYS A 2 9.10 -30.82 81.50
C LYS A 2 8.56 -29.51 80.89
N LYS A 3 8.89 -28.34 81.40
CA LYS A 3 8.40 -27.05 80.85
C LYS A 3 9.15 -26.61 79.63
N ASN A 4 10.41 -26.94 79.42
CA ASN A 4 11.22 -26.56 78.26
C ASN A 4 10.96 -27.40 77.01
N LEU A 5 10.43 -28.64 77.23
CA LEU A 5 10.07 -29.53 76.14
C LEU A 5 8.75 -29.08 75.44
N LEU A 6 7.81 -28.50 76.24
CA LEU A 6 6.55 -28.02 75.68
C LEU A 6 6.76 -26.73 74.81
N HIS A 7 7.69 -25.85 75.20
CA HIS A 7 8.03 -24.67 74.43
C HIS A 7 8.80 -25.01 73.13
N PHE A 8 9.63 -26.03 73.16
CA PHE A 8 10.32 -26.50 71.95
C PHE A 8 9.37 -27.18 70.96
N LEU A 9 8.37 -27.92 71.42
CA LEU A 9 7.35 -28.49 70.54
C LEU A 9 6.40 -27.44 69.97
N SER A 10 6.07 -26.38 70.71
CA SER A 10 5.24 -25.29 70.22
C SER A 10 5.96 -24.41 69.20
N LEU A 11 7.30 -24.21 69.39
CA LEU A 11 8.11 -23.49 68.41
C LEU A 11 8.30 -24.29 67.12
N LEU A 12 8.42 -25.61 67.21
CA LEU A 12 8.54 -26.50 66.05
C LEU A 12 7.21 -26.57 65.27
N LEU A 13 6.07 -26.52 65.96
CA LEU A 13 4.73 -26.51 65.35
C LEU A 13 4.44 -25.18 64.65
N VAL A 14 4.93 -24.03 65.17
CA VAL A 14 4.78 -22.70 64.54
C VAL A 14 5.72 -22.55 63.32
N MET A 15 6.87 -23.23 63.32
CA MET A 15 7.74 -23.24 62.11
C MET A 15 7.20 -24.18 61.00
N LEU A 16 6.37 -25.15 61.28
CA LEU A 16 5.76 -26.01 60.25
C LEU A 16 4.49 -25.44 59.64
N THR A 17 3.90 -24.37 60.21
CA THR A 17 2.68 -23.73 59.69
C THR A 17 2.97 -22.47 58.88
N GLY A 18 4.26 -22.08 58.72
CA GLY A 18 4.72 -20.83 58.11
C GLY A 18 5.18 -20.93 56.65
N ALA A 19 5.14 -22.10 56.04
CA ALA A 19 5.51 -22.27 54.62
C ALA A 19 4.49 -23.13 53.90
N THR A 20 3.29 -22.60 53.74
CA THR A 20 2.52 -22.95 52.55
C THR A 20 3.20 -22.21 51.39
N LEU A 21 4.27 -22.79 50.84
CA LEU A 21 4.61 -22.61 49.45
C LEU A 21 3.35 -23.03 48.70
N THR A 22 2.52 -22.06 48.36
CA THR A 22 1.51 -22.24 47.33
C THR A 22 2.35 -22.41 46.06
N ALA A 23 2.73 -23.63 45.75
CA ALA A 23 3.21 -24.00 44.43
C ALA A 23 2.11 -23.49 43.49
N LYS A 24 2.40 -22.45 42.73
CA LYS A 24 1.50 -21.99 41.69
C LYS A 24 1.39 -23.18 40.74
N ALA A 25 0.17 -23.70 40.57
CA ALA A 25 -0.03 -24.84 39.67
C ALA A 25 0.47 -24.42 38.28
N ASP A 26 1.18 -25.30 37.61
CA ASP A 26 1.60 -25.09 36.24
C ASP A 26 0.37 -24.84 35.37
N SER A 27 0.47 -23.89 34.46
CA SER A 27 -0.61 -23.49 33.57
C SER A 27 -0.05 -23.34 32.16
N TYR A 28 -0.65 -24.03 31.23
CA TYR A 28 -0.23 -24.16 29.84
C TYR A 28 -1.18 -23.37 28.95
N LYS A 29 -0.84 -22.09 28.69
CA LYS A 29 -1.72 -21.13 27.99
C LYS A 29 -0.96 -20.35 26.96
N VAL A 30 -1.19 -20.64 25.68
CA VAL A 30 -0.65 -19.88 24.56
C VAL A 30 -1.79 -19.43 23.66
N ALA A 31 -1.94 -18.13 23.47
CA ALA A 31 -2.93 -17.55 22.58
C ALA A 31 -2.27 -16.98 21.32
N PRO A 32 -2.73 -17.38 20.12
CA PRO A 32 -2.30 -16.72 18.89
C PRO A 32 -2.96 -15.33 18.77
N MET A 33 -2.16 -14.37 18.30
CA MET A 33 -2.62 -13.03 17.97
C MET A 33 -3.20 -13.02 16.55
N THR A 34 -3.87 -11.93 16.19
CA THR A 34 -4.39 -11.75 14.83
C THR A 34 -3.25 -11.91 13.81
N ALA A 35 -3.41 -12.84 12.88
CA ALA A 35 -2.52 -13.01 11.75
C ALA A 35 -2.84 -11.99 10.65
N GLY A 36 -1.83 -11.60 9.89
CA GLY A 36 -2.00 -10.81 8.69
C GLY A 36 -2.52 -11.62 7.50
N LYS A 37 -2.67 -10.93 6.39
CA LYS A 37 -2.96 -11.52 5.08
C LYS A 37 -1.71 -12.19 4.50
N VAL A 38 -1.87 -13.35 3.85
CA VAL A 38 -0.85 -13.98 3.03
C VAL A 38 -1.33 -14.15 1.59
N THR A 39 -0.43 -13.93 0.64
CA THR A 39 -0.67 -14.14 -0.79
C THR A 39 0.21 -15.30 -1.26
N VAL A 40 -0.40 -16.27 -1.93
CA VAL A 40 0.25 -17.50 -2.38
C VAL A 40 -0.14 -17.79 -3.83
N SER A 41 0.83 -18.20 -4.66
CA SER A 41 0.55 -18.64 -6.03
C SER A 41 0.08 -20.11 -6.03
N PRO A 42 -0.83 -20.52 -6.95
CA PRO A 42 -1.15 -21.93 -7.14
C PRO A 42 0.06 -22.83 -7.45
N ASN A 43 1.16 -22.23 -7.90
CA ASN A 43 2.40 -22.94 -8.24
C ASN A 43 3.39 -23.00 -7.06
N ASP A 44 3.11 -22.33 -5.95
CA ASP A 44 3.95 -22.37 -4.76
C ASP A 44 3.67 -23.64 -3.96
N GLU A 45 4.68 -24.21 -3.32
CA GLU A 45 4.47 -25.29 -2.36
C GLU A 45 3.78 -24.76 -1.12
N PHE A 46 4.23 -23.62 -0.59
CA PHE A 46 3.63 -22.85 0.52
C PHE A 46 4.25 -21.46 0.62
N VAL A 47 3.61 -20.59 1.39
CA VAL A 47 4.15 -19.31 1.85
C VAL A 47 4.08 -19.27 3.37
N ASN A 48 5.10 -18.74 4.04
CA ASN A 48 5.12 -18.64 5.49
C ASN A 48 4.32 -17.44 5.99
N ALA A 49 3.28 -17.69 6.79
CA ALA A 49 2.51 -16.67 7.50
C ALA A 49 3.17 -16.35 8.86
N PRO A 50 3.61 -15.09 9.11
CA PRO A 50 4.12 -14.71 10.42
C PRO A 50 2.94 -14.53 11.39
N ILE A 51 2.96 -15.26 12.51
CA ILE A 51 1.95 -15.17 13.57
C ILE A 51 2.65 -14.94 14.90
N ASN A 52 2.22 -13.95 15.65
CA ASN A 52 2.66 -13.78 17.03
C ASN A 52 1.80 -14.65 17.95
N ILE A 53 2.45 -15.41 18.81
CA ILE A 53 1.80 -16.18 19.87
C ILE A 53 2.27 -15.65 21.22
N THR A 54 1.35 -15.54 22.19
CA THR A 54 1.65 -14.99 23.51
C THR A 54 1.42 -16.03 24.60
N ASN A 55 2.42 -16.20 25.46
CA ASN A 55 2.33 -17.06 26.63
C ASN A 55 1.58 -16.36 27.78
N TYR A 56 0.49 -16.94 28.20
CA TYR A 56 -0.30 -16.54 29.37
C TYR A 56 -0.21 -17.59 30.50
N GLY A 57 0.61 -18.60 30.32
CA GLY A 57 0.89 -19.64 31.30
C GLY A 57 1.86 -19.20 32.39
N THR A 58 2.34 -20.16 33.16
CA THR A 58 3.23 -19.92 34.30
C THR A 58 4.69 -20.20 34.03
N ASN A 59 4.97 -21.02 32.99
CA ASN A 59 6.29 -21.48 32.64
C ASN A 59 6.70 -21.02 31.22
N PRO A 60 8.01 -20.83 30.96
CA PRO A 60 8.51 -20.60 29.61
C PRO A 60 8.11 -21.75 28.68
N VAL A 61 7.56 -21.41 27.51
CA VAL A 61 7.08 -22.37 26.51
C VAL A 61 8.25 -22.90 25.68
N LYS A 62 8.39 -24.22 25.59
CA LYS A 62 9.43 -24.93 24.84
C LYS A 62 8.92 -25.48 23.51
N GLN A 63 7.64 -25.83 23.47
CA GLN A 63 7.02 -26.46 22.31
C GLN A 63 5.54 -26.09 22.24
N ILE A 64 5.01 -25.96 21.02
CA ILE A 64 3.56 -25.96 20.78
C ILE A 64 3.20 -27.04 19.78
N THR A 65 1.99 -27.61 19.94
CA THR A 65 1.34 -28.44 18.91
C THR A 65 0.19 -27.63 18.33
N TYR A 66 0.03 -27.65 17.01
CA TYR A 66 -1.02 -26.92 16.33
C TYR A 66 -1.64 -27.73 15.19
N THR A 67 -2.83 -27.33 14.79
CA THR A 67 -3.52 -27.80 13.58
C THR A 67 -3.89 -26.61 12.69
N LEU A 68 -4.02 -26.88 11.39
CA LEU A 68 -4.57 -25.93 10.43
C LEU A 68 -5.92 -26.48 9.95
N TYR A 69 -6.98 -25.63 9.99
CA TYR A 69 -8.24 -25.94 9.33
C TYR A 69 -8.39 -25.05 8.11
N ASP A 70 -8.55 -25.64 6.95
CA ASP A 70 -8.65 -24.95 5.67
C ASP A 70 -10.12 -24.87 5.23
N PHE A 71 -10.67 -23.66 5.11
CA PHE A 71 -12.07 -23.45 4.69
C PHE A 71 -12.33 -23.82 3.25
N ASP A 72 -11.31 -23.81 2.40
CA ASP A 72 -11.47 -24.15 0.97
C ASP A 72 -11.58 -25.66 0.75
N THR A 73 -10.87 -26.44 1.56
CA THR A 73 -10.94 -27.92 1.54
C THR A 73 -11.92 -28.49 2.55
N GLN A 74 -12.27 -27.72 3.60
CA GLN A 74 -13.02 -28.14 4.78
C GLN A 74 -12.34 -29.28 5.56
N GLU A 75 -11.01 -29.30 5.55
CA GLU A 75 -10.20 -30.33 6.19
C GLU A 75 -9.27 -29.71 7.24
N SER A 76 -8.99 -30.49 8.29
CA SER A 76 -7.95 -30.18 9.26
C SER A 76 -6.65 -30.90 8.90
N SER A 77 -5.51 -30.25 9.12
CA SER A 77 -4.22 -30.92 9.04
C SER A 77 -4.03 -31.93 10.17
N GLU A 78 -3.13 -32.87 9.97
CA GLU A 78 -2.55 -33.61 11.12
C GLU A 78 -1.87 -32.61 12.08
N PRO A 79 -1.82 -32.92 13.39
CA PRO A 79 -1.10 -32.12 14.37
C PRO A 79 0.37 -31.93 13.98
N GLN A 80 0.86 -30.70 14.10
CA GLN A 80 2.25 -30.33 13.81
C GLN A 80 2.86 -29.67 15.04
N THR A 81 4.16 -29.83 15.25
CA THR A 81 4.88 -29.27 16.40
C THR A 81 5.89 -28.22 15.97
N ILE A 82 6.06 -27.20 16.82
CA ILE A 82 7.15 -26.23 16.75
C ILE A 82 7.91 -26.28 18.05
N ASP A 83 9.19 -26.65 17.98
CA ASP A 83 10.13 -26.62 19.09
C ASP A 83 10.87 -25.27 19.09
N PHE A 84 10.99 -24.64 20.26
CA PHE A 84 11.69 -23.39 20.44
C PHE A 84 13.09 -23.66 21.00
N GLU A 85 14.14 -23.32 20.25
CA GLU A 85 15.52 -23.41 20.71
C GLU A 85 15.75 -22.66 22.03
N THR A 86 15.10 -21.51 22.16
CA THR A 86 15.05 -20.72 23.40
C THR A 86 13.61 -20.64 23.85
N PRO A 87 13.27 -21.18 25.04
CA PRO A 87 11.92 -21.06 25.60
C PRO A 87 11.50 -19.60 25.76
N PHE A 88 10.24 -19.27 25.52
CA PHE A 88 9.74 -17.89 25.60
C PHE A 88 8.71 -17.70 26.72
N ASP A 89 8.79 -16.55 27.39
CA ASP A 89 7.90 -16.18 28.51
C ASP A 89 6.77 -15.23 28.12
N ASN A 90 6.94 -14.48 27.01
CA ASN A 90 6.00 -13.41 26.61
C ASN A 90 5.40 -13.69 25.24
N THR A 91 5.90 -13.01 24.20
CA THR A 91 5.44 -13.15 22.82
C THR A 91 6.55 -13.67 21.94
N GLN A 92 6.24 -14.64 21.10
CA GLN A 92 7.13 -15.22 20.11
C GLN A 92 6.45 -15.20 18.74
N GLN A 93 7.18 -14.85 17.69
CA GLN A 93 6.72 -15.00 16.32
C GLN A 93 7.02 -16.41 15.80
N VAL A 94 6.02 -17.03 15.20
CA VAL A 94 6.13 -18.32 14.48
C VAL A 94 5.82 -18.10 13.01
N MET A 95 6.44 -18.93 12.16
CA MET A 95 6.24 -18.90 10.70
C MET A 95 5.45 -20.15 10.31
N ILE A 96 4.20 -19.97 9.91
CA ILE A 96 3.28 -21.06 9.61
C ILE A 96 3.17 -21.28 8.10
N PRO A 97 3.51 -22.46 7.56
CA PRO A 97 3.44 -22.75 6.14
C PRO A 97 1.98 -22.85 5.68
N ILE A 98 1.57 -21.96 4.78
CA ILE A 98 0.23 -21.91 4.20
C ILE A 98 0.31 -22.30 2.73
N LYS A 99 -0.38 -23.38 2.36
CA LYS A 99 -0.49 -23.86 0.98
C LYS A 99 -1.50 -23.02 0.18
N PRO A 100 -1.40 -22.98 -1.16
CA PRO A 100 -2.44 -22.38 -2.00
C PRO A 100 -3.79 -23.06 -1.79
N GLY A 101 -4.86 -22.29 -1.96
CA GLY A 101 -6.21 -22.81 -2.02
C GLY A 101 -6.49 -23.56 -3.32
N LYS A 102 -7.61 -24.28 -3.38
CA LYS A 102 -8.07 -24.98 -4.60
C LYS A 102 -8.50 -24.01 -5.69
N SER A 103 -9.05 -22.85 -5.27
CA SER A 103 -9.59 -21.83 -6.17
C SER A 103 -8.80 -20.53 -6.02
N LEU A 104 -8.75 -19.73 -7.07
CA LEU A 104 -8.23 -18.36 -6.98
C LEU A 104 -9.18 -17.51 -6.13
N GLY A 105 -8.58 -16.55 -5.40
CA GLY A 105 -9.32 -15.63 -4.56
C GLY A 105 -9.05 -15.82 -3.07
N LYS A 106 -9.94 -15.24 -2.27
CA LYS A 106 -9.87 -15.24 -0.81
C LYS A 106 -10.40 -16.55 -0.23
N SER A 107 -9.65 -17.11 0.72
CA SER A 107 -10.10 -18.16 1.62
C SER A 107 -9.38 -18.03 2.96
N ASP A 108 -9.99 -18.49 4.03
CA ASP A 108 -9.40 -18.39 5.34
C ASP A 108 -8.79 -19.74 5.78
N VAL A 109 -7.75 -19.69 6.59
CA VAL A 109 -7.17 -20.84 7.27
C VAL A 109 -7.16 -20.55 8.78
N ILE A 110 -7.66 -21.46 9.61
CA ILE A 110 -7.54 -21.34 11.06
C ILE A 110 -6.21 -21.96 11.49
N PHE A 111 -5.39 -21.20 12.18
CA PHE A 111 -4.26 -21.70 12.97
C PHE A 111 -4.73 -21.90 14.40
N ASN A 112 -4.69 -23.12 14.91
CA ASN A 112 -5.20 -23.49 16.23
C ASN A 112 -4.10 -24.19 17.06
N VAL A 113 -3.68 -23.59 18.16
CA VAL A 113 -2.72 -24.15 19.11
C VAL A 113 -3.45 -25.09 20.05
N THR A 114 -3.21 -26.39 19.89
CA THR A 114 -3.91 -27.46 20.64
C THR A 114 -3.21 -27.84 21.93
N GLU A 115 -1.86 -27.83 21.93
CA GLU A 115 -1.08 -28.21 23.11
C GLU A 115 0.11 -27.26 23.33
N VAL A 116 0.56 -27.18 24.57
CA VAL A 116 1.72 -26.41 25.03
C VAL A 116 2.56 -27.36 25.90
N ASP A 117 3.81 -27.60 25.53
CA ASP A 117 4.75 -28.52 26.21
C ASP A 117 4.16 -29.92 26.46
N GLY A 118 3.35 -30.43 25.50
CA GLY A 118 2.68 -31.73 25.58
C GLY A 118 1.44 -31.78 26.47
N HIS A 119 0.97 -30.61 26.95
CA HIS A 119 -0.27 -30.49 27.74
C HIS A 119 -1.36 -29.76 26.92
N PRO A 120 -2.64 -30.08 27.10
CA PRO A 120 -3.72 -29.34 26.44
C PRO A 120 -3.61 -27.84 26.68
N ASN A 121 -3.81 -27.05 25.64
CA ASN A 121 -3.79 -25.59 25.73
C ASN A 121 -5.03 -25.09 26.51
N GLU A 122 -4.80 -24.53 27.70
CA GLU A 122 -5.86 -24.12 28.65
C GLU A 122 -6.40 -22.70 28.40
N THR A 123 -5.93 -21.99 27.36
CA THR A 123 -6.45 -20.67 27.03
C THR A 123 -7.85 -20.78 26.40
N SER A 124 -8.68 -19.75 26.59
CA SER A 124 -9.97 -19.64 25.90
C SER A 124 -9.82 -19.19 24.42
N ILE A 125 -8.67 -18.66 24.04
CA ILE A 125 -8.36 -18.20 22.68
C ILE A 125 -7.26 -19.08 22.13
N THR A 126 -7.63 -20.22 21.53
CA THR A 126 -6.67 -21.20 21.00
C THR A 126 -6.34 -20.97 19.53
N TYR A 127 -7.12 -20.17 18.81
CA TYR A 127 -6.99 -20.03 17.37
C TYR A 127 -7.04 -18.58 16.90
N THR A 128 -6.53 -18.37 15.68
CA THR A 128 -6.68 -17.13 14.89
C THR A 128 -6.92 -17.47 13.42
N TYR A 129 -7.48 -16.51 12.68
CA TYR A 129 -7.67 -16.63 11.23
C TYR A 129 -6.46 -16.07 10.50
N ILE A 130 -6.04 -16.77 9.46
CA ILE A 130 -5.07 -16.33 8.46
C ILE A 130 -5.86 -16.08 7.19
N GLU A 131 -5.93 -14.83 6.74
CA GLU A 131 -6.54 -14.48 5.47
C GLU A 131 -5.60 -14.92 4.33
N ARG A 132 -5.98 -15.96 3.58
CA ARG A 132 -5.22 -16.44 2.43
C ARG A 132 -5.81 -15.91 1.14
N TRP A 133 -4.95 -15.37 0.29
CA TRP A 133 -5.27 -15.03 -1.10
C TRP A 133 -4.48 -15.92 -2.06
N THR A 134 -5.18 -16.79 -2.79
CA THR A 134 -4.57 -17.59 -3.85
C THR A 134 -4.68 -16.83 -5.16
N VAL A 135 -3.56 -16.41 -5.73
CA VAL A 135 -3.52 -15.57 -6.93
C VAL A 135 -2.54 -16.12 -7.95
N LEU A 136 -2.91 -16.11 -9.23
CA LEU A 136 -2.02 -16.57 -10.30
C LEU A 136 -0.79 -15.67 -10.41
N GLN A 137 -1.00 -14.36 -10.27
CA GLN A 137 0.02 -13.32 -10.19
C GLN A 137 -0.49 -12.22 -9.26
N ALA A 138 0.33 -11.78 -8.32
CA ALA A 138 -0.02 -10.68 -7.44
C ALA A 138 -0.07 -9.37 -8.23
N ALA A 139 -1.21 -8.69 -8.16
CA ALA A 139 -1.33 -7.33 -8.66
C ALA A 139 -0.54 -6.36 -7.77
N LYS A 140 0.19 -5.43 -8.38
CA LYS A 140 0.75 -4.31 -7.61
C LYS A 140 -0.37 -3.33 -7.27
N LYS A 141 -0.84 -3.35 -6.00
CA LYS A 141 -1.82 -2.36 -5.51
C LYS A 141 -1.17 -1.00 -5.42
N ARG A 142 -1.86 0.02 -5.97
CA ARG A 142 -1.57 1.44 -5.78
C ARG A 142 -2.84 2.14 -5.34
N VAL A 143 -2.68 3.16 -4.52
CA VAL A 143 -3.81 3.86 -3.90
C VAL A 143 -3.94 5.25 -4.50
N GLU A 144 -5.10 5.50 -5.04
CA GLU A 144 -5.43 6.80 -5.62
C GLU A 144 -6.15 7.67 -4.58
N PHE A 145 -5.78 8.98 -4.54
CA PHE A 145 -6.47 10.02 -3.79
C PHE A 145 -6.88 11.16 -4.73
N GLU A 146 -8.14 11.57 -4.63
CA GLU A 146 -8.70 12.74 -5.32
C GLU A 146 -8.94 13.85 -4.29
N ASP A 147 -8.23 14.98 -4.42
CA ASP A 147 -8.43 16.18 -3.58
C ASP A 147 -9.18 17.27 -4.37
N VAL A 148 -10.47 17.45 -4.07
CA VAL A 148 -11.24 18.57 -4.60
C VAL A 148 -10.94 19.81 -3.77
N THR A 149 -10.28 20.77 -4.41
CA THR A 149 -9.61 21.91 -3.78
C THR A 149 -9.91 23.23 -4.48
N GLY A 150 -9.35 24.33 -3.97
CA GLY A 150 -9.45 25.63 -4.62
C GLY A 150 -8.59 26.69 -3.94
N LEU A 151 -8.04 27.62 -4.70
CA LEU A 151 -7.23 28.73 -4.20
C LEU A 151 -7.98 29.60 -3.19
N TRP A 152 -9.29 29.72 -3.35
CA TRP A 152 -10.18 30.48 -2.46
C TRP A 152 -10.48 29.78 -1.14
N CYS A 153 -10.19 28.48 -1.05
CA CYS A 153 -10.54 27.64 0.09
C CYS A 153 -9.49 27.72 1.20
N GLN A 154 -9.82 28.36 2.28
CA GLN A 154 -8.91 28.63 3.40
C GLN A 154 -8.43 27.36 4.18
N TYR A 155 -9.13 26.23 4.02
CA TYR A 155 -8.80 24.96 4.66
C TYR A 155 -8.19 23.95 3.68
N CYS A 156 -8.11 24.25 2.41
CA CYS A 156 -7.55 23.40 1.37
C CYS A 156 -6.03 23.17 1.47
N PRO A 157 -5.24 24.03 2.12
CA PRO A 157 -3.85 23.71 2.44
C PRO A 157 -3.64 22.38 3.17
N ARG A 158 -4.66 21.85 3.86
CA ARG A 158 -4.62 20.51 4.47
C ARG A 158 -4.55 19.40 3.43
N GLY A 159 -5.37 19.49 2.41
CA GLY A 159 -5.34 18.56 1.28
C GLY A 159 -3.98 18.58 0.61
N ILE A 160 -3.46 19.77 0.30
CA ILE A 160 -2.13 19.91 -0.30
C ILE A 160 -1.07 19.20 0.54
N ALA A 161 -1.02 19.45 1.86
CA ALA A 161 -0.03 18.85 2.75
C ALA A 161 -0.15 17.32 2.83
N ILE A 162 -1.38 16.78 2.89
CA ILE A 162 -1.62 15.33 2.90
C ILE A 162 -1.13 14.70 1.59
N MET A 163 -1.53 15.27 0.44
CA MET A 163 -1.15 14.75 -0.87
C MET A 163 0.37 14.72 -1.06
N GLU A 164 1.06 15.80 -0.68
CA GLU A 164 2.52 15.88 -0.75
C GLU A 164 3.22 14.94 0.24
N SER A 165 2.66 14.77 1.44
CA SER A 165 3.22 13.84 2.42
C SER A 165 3.13 12.39 1.93
N LEU A 166 2.01 12.00 1.31
CA LEU A 166 1.84 10.67 0.75
C LEU A 166 2.74 10.43 -0.46
N GLU A 167 2.89 11.42 -1.37
CA GLU A 167 3.83 11.32 -2.50
C GLU A 167 5.28 11.16 -2.02
N ARG A 168 5.68 11.88 -0.95
CA ARG A 168 7.03 11.75 -0.36
C ARG A 168 7.26 10.41 0.34
N LEU A 169 6.25 9.90 1.07
CA LEU A 169 6.38 8.68 1.86
C LEU A 169 6.19 7.40 1.03
N TYR A 170 5.36 7.46 -0.02
CA TYR A 170 4.94 6.31 -0.81
C TYR A 170 4.97 6.60 -2.32
N PRO A 171 6.10 7.05 -2.88
CA PRO A 171 6.17 7.54 -4.28
C PRO A 171 5.79 6.48 -5.33
N ASP A 172 5.99 5.20 -5.02
CA ASP A 172 5.71 4.07 -5.93
C ASP A 172 4.28 3.52 -5.79
N ASP A 173 3.58 3.86 -4.71
CA ASP A 173 2.28 3.27 -4.37
C ASP A 173 1.17 4.31 -4.27
N PHE A 174 1.50 5.60 -4.15
CA PHE A 174 0.55 6.71 -4.08
C PHE A 174 0.31 7.35 -5.45
N ILE A 175 -0.95 7.65 -5.75
CA ILE A 175 -1.37 8.40 -6.95
C ILE A 175 -2.30 9.51 -6.50
N GLY A 176 -1.84 10.76 -6.58
CA GLY A 176 -2.59 11.94 -6.23
C GLY A 176 -3.18 12.62 -7.46
N ILE A 177 -4.41 13.15 -7.32
CA ILE A 177 -5.08 13.98 -8.32
C ILE A 177 -5.71 15.19 -7.61
N SER A 178 -5.20 16.39 -7.87
CA SER A 178 -5.72 17.64 -7.33
C SER A 178 -6.72 18.25 -8.32
N ILE A 179 -7.97 18.41 -7.87
CA ILE A 179 -9.10 18.83 -8.69
C ILE A 179 -9.49 20.25 -8.24
N HIS A 180 -9.01 21.25 -8.96
CA HIS A 180 -9.34 22.63 -8.67
C HIS A 180 -10.76 22.97 -9.13
N ASP A 181 -11.52 23.68 -8.27
CA ASP A 181 -12.90 24.06 -8.49
C ASP A 181 -13.07 25.58 -8.38
N GLY A 182 -13.52 26.23 -9.47
CA GLY A 182 -13.86 27.64 -9.50
C GLY A 182 -12.71 28.62 -9.30
N ASP A 183 -11.49 28.26 -9.68
CA ASP A 183 -10.31 29.12 -9.59
C ASP A 183 -9.46 29.13 -10.87
N ALA A 184 -8.25 29.72 -10.80
CA ALA A 184 -7.35 29.84 -11.94
C ALA A 184 -6.75 28.51 -12.44
N LEU A 185 -6.76 27.49 -11.61
CA LEU A 185 -6.27 26.13 -11.90
C LEU A 185 -7.40 25.17 -12.30
N ALA A 186 -8.66 25.61 -12.22
CA ALA A 186 -9.83 24.81 -12.55
C ALA A 186 -9.88 24.47 -14.04
N THR A 187 -10.19 23.20 -14.34
CA THR A 187 -10.38 22.67 -15.69
C THR A 187 -11.70 21.91 -15.80
N ASN A 188 -12.04 21.45 -17.00
CA ASN A 188 -13.23 20.63 -17.22
C ASN A 188 -12.99 19.14 -16.95
N ALA A 189 -11.78 18.74 -16.53
CA ALA A 189 -11.41 17.34 -16.36
C ALA A 189 -12.39 16.55 -15.49
N TYR A 190 -12.91 17.17 -14.43
CA TYR A 190 -13.82 16.54 -13.47
C TYR A 190 -15.24 17.14 -13.45
N SER A 191 -15.63 17.92 -14.46
CA SER A 191 -16.91 18.62 -14.49
C SER A 191 -18.12 17.70 -14.29
N SER A 192 -18.09 16.47 -14.84
CA SER A 192 -19.17 15.49 -14.69
C SER A 192 -19.36 15.03 -13.23
N ILE A 193 -18.27 14.78 -12.48
CA ILE A 193 -18.34 14.37 -11.09
C ILE A 193 -18.66 15.57 -10.18
N LEU A 194 -18.05 16.73 -10.44
CA LEU A 194 -18.28 17.94 -9.67
C LEU A 194 -19.74 18.41 -9.77
N SER A 195 -20.38 18.27 -10.93
CA SER A 195 -21.78 18.64 -11.12
C SER A 195 -22.80 17.59 -10.66
N SER A 196 -22.36 16.37 -10.37
CA SER A 196 -23.22 15.25 -9.92
C SER A 196 -22.90 14.79 -8.52
N THR A 197 -21.95 13.88 -8.39
CA THR A 197 -21.63 13.18 -7.13
C THR A 197 -21.10 14.13 -6.05
N TRP A 198 -20.32 15.16 -6.43
CA TRP A 198 -19.66 16.09 -5.51
C TRP A 198 -20.21 17.52 -5.55
N SER A 199 -21.40 17.73 -6.13
CA SER A 199 -21.99 19.06 -6.34
C SER A 199 -22.25 19.85 -5.05
N ASN A 200 -22.58 19.18 -3.94
CA ASN A 200 -22.94 19.81 -2.68
C ASN A 200 -21.97 19.45 -1.54
N THR A 201 -20.69 19.27 -1.85
CA THR A 201 -19.69 18.92 -0.84
C THR A 201 -18.82 20.12 -0.47
N ASN A 202 -18.40 20.18 0.79
CA ASN A 202 -17.45 21.19 1.26
C ASN A 202 -16.03 20.89 0.74
N ARG A 203 -15.18 21.93 0.68
CA ARG A 203 -13.76 21.83 0.32
C ARG A 203 -12.88 22.03 1.56
N PRO A 204 -11.72 21.33 1.68
CA PRO A 204 -11.28 20.24 0.79
C PRO A 204 -12.20 19.03 0.89
N LEU A 205 -12.41 18.34 -0.22
CA LEU A 205 -12.96 16.99 -0.23
C LEU A 205 -11.88 16.05 -0.72
N ILE A 206 -11.32 15.26 0.17
CA ILE A 206 -10.33 14.25 -0.18
C ILE A 206 -11.01 12.88 -0.15
N MET A 207 -10.92 12.15 -1.24
CA MET A 207 -11.45 10.79 -1.37
C MET A 207 -10.30 9.82 -1.60
N CYS A 208 -10.31 8.70 -0.88
CA CYS A 208 -9.40 7.57 -1.09
C CYS A 208 -10.13 6.54 -1.95
N ALA A 209 -9.58 6.19 -3.10
CA ALA A 209 -10.13 5.21 -4.05
C ALA A 209 -11.62 5.45 -4.40
N ARG A 210 -12.12 6.69 -4.31
CA ARG A 210 -13.56 7.07 -4.42
C ARG A 210 -14.50 6.31 -3.49
N ASP A 211 -13.99 5.61 -2.51
CA ASP A 211 -14.79 4.82 -1.57
C ASP A 211 -14.92 5.52 -0.22
N GLU A 212 -13.82 6.03 0.31
CA GLU A 212 -13.77 6.62 1.63
C GLU A 212 -13.37 8.10 1.60
N LYS A 213 -14.12 8.92 2.36
CA LYS A 213 -13.72 10.30 2.63
C LYS A 213 -12.58 10.31 3.63
N VAL A 214 -11.47 10.93 3.24
CA VAL A 214 -10.28 11.03 4.06
C VAL A 214 -10.47 12.08 5.16
N ASN A 215 -10.09 11.72 6.38
CA ASN A 215 -9.98 12.69 7.45
C ASN A 215 -8.76 13.58 7.19
N THR A 216 -8.97 14.90 7.14
CA THR A 216 -7.92 15.88 6.88
C THR A 216 -6.83 15.97 7.96
N HIS A 217 -6.92 15.18 9.03
CA HIS A 217 -5.91 15.04 10.07
C HIS A 217 -5.10 13.74 9.97
N ASP A 218 -5.58 12.71 9.25
CA ASP A 218 -4.95 11.40 9.17
C ASP A 218 -5.18 10.73 7.80
N GLY A 219 -4.62 11.31 6.74
CA GLY A 219 -4.66 10.70 5.40
C GLY A 219 -3.84 9.40 5.28
N GLN A 220 -2.83 9.21 6.14
CA GLN A 220 -1.95 8.05 6.08
C GLN A 220 -2.66 6.75 6.50
N SER A 221 -3.57 6.80 7.47
CA SER A 221 -4.33 5.61 7.89
C SER A 221 -5.26 5.13 6.79
N ASN A 222 -6.00 6.04 6.12
CA ASN A 222 -6.82 5.68 4.96
C ASN A 222 -5.98 5.07 3.83
N PHE A 223 -4.82 5.66 3.55
CA PHE A 223 -3.89 5.16 2.54
C PHE A 223 -3.41 3.73 2.85
N LYS A 224 -2.92 3.48 4.07
CA LYS A 224 -2.44 2.16 4.48
C LYS A 224 -3.53 1.11 4.46
N TYR A 225 -4.73 1.46 4.94
CA TYR A 225 -5.88 0.57 4.91
C TYR A 225 -6.25 0.16 3.48
N GLU A 226 -6.27 1.13 2.54
CA GLU A 226 -6.57 0.84 1.14
C GLU A 226 -5.44 0.06 0.47
N LEU A 227 -4.17 0.38 0.78
CA LEU A 227 -3.00 -0.31 0.23
C LEU A 227 -2.96 -1.80 0.64
N ASP A 228 -3.46 -2.13 1.83
CA ASP A 228 -3.51 -3.50 2.32
C ASP A 228 -4.58 -4.37 1.62
N LYS A 229 -5.52 -3.76 0.91
CA LYS A 229 -6.50 -4.52 0.11
C LYS A 229 -5.83 -5.25 -1.05
N THR A 230 -6.36 -6.42 -1.40
CA THR A 230 -5.90 -7.15 -2.57
C THR A 230 -6.58 -6.61 -3.82
N ALA A 231 -5.82 -6.24 -4.84
CA ALA A 231 -6.37 -5.77 -6.10
C ALA A 231 -6.69 -6.95 -7.03
N SER A 232 -7.86 -6.91 -7.68
CA SER A 232 -8.28 -7.94 -8.64
C SER A 232 -7.59 -7.80 -9.99
N PHE A 233 -7.01 -6.63 -10.27
CA PHE A 233 -6.32 -6.34 -11.53
C PHE A 233 -4.98 -5.67 -11.27
N ASP A 234 -3.96 -6.08 -12.01
CA ASP A 234 -2.75 -5.27 -12.19
C ASP A 234 -2.92 -4.34 -13.38
N ILE A 235 -2.30 -3.15 -13.31
CA ILE A 235 -2.37 -2.15 -14.37
C ILE A 235 -1.04 -1.46 -14.58
N SER A 236 -0.70 -1.25 -15.84
CA SER A 236 0.40 -0.38 -16.26
C SER A 236 -0.08 0.63 -17.29
N VAL A 237 0.60 1.76 -17.39
CA VAL A 237 0.29 2.83 -18.34
C VAL A 237 1.58 3.39 -18.94
N LYS A 238 1.52 3.74 -20.24
CA LYS A 238 2.57 4.46 -20.98
C LYS A 238 1.93 5.63 -21.72
N ALA A 239 2.62 6.76 -21.76
CA ALA A 239 2.14 7.96 -22.42
C ALA A 239 3.29 8.65 -23.18
N THR A 240 3.07 9.01 -24.44
CA THR A 240 4.04 9.69 -25.31
C THR A 240 3.45 10.94 -25.91
N TYR A 241 4.20 12.03 -25.87
CA TYR A 241 3.83 13.28 -26.54
C TYR A 241 4.43 13.31 -27.95
N ASP A 242 3.62 13.50 -28.99
CA ASP A 242 4.05 13.47 -30.40
C ASP A 242 4.33 14.85 -31.01
N GLY A 243 4.36 15.90 -30.17
CA GLY A 243 4.50 17.29 -30.58
C GLY A 243 3.19 18.09 -30.57
N LYS A 244 2.05 17.40 -30.55
CA LYS A 244 0.72 18.00 -30.51
C LYS A 244 -0.16 17.35 -29.45
N ASP A 245 -0.25 16.04 -29.45
CA ASP A 245 -1.17 15.22 -28.68
C ASP A 245 -0.39 14.31 -27.73
N ILE A 246 -1.05 13.77 -26.69
CA ILE A 246 -0.49 12.72 -25.83
C ILE A 246 -1.21 11.41 -26.12
N ASN A 247 -0.47 10.43 -26.62
CA ASN A 247 -0.95 9.09 -26.91
C ASN A 247 -0.69 8.18 -25.70
N VAL A 248 -1.74 7.59 -25.18
CA VAL A 248 -1.71 6.76 -23.96
C VAL A 248 -2.06 5.32 -24.29
N THR A 249 -1.34 4.38 -23.71
CA THR A 249 -1.65 2.96 -23.75
C THR A 249 -1.64 2.41 -22.34
N SER A 250 -2.74 1.79 -21.92
CA SER A 250 -2.80 0.99 -20.68
C SER A 250 -2.81 -0.50 -20.99
N SER A 251 -2.24 -1.30 -20.09
CA SER A 251 -2.35 -2.76 -20.08
C SER A 251 -2.87 -3.20 -18.73
N VAL A 252 -3.97 -3.95 -18.73
CA VAL A 252 -4.68 -4.42 -17.55
C VAL A 252 -4.68 -5.94 -17.54
N LEU A 253 -4.20 -6.53 -16.45
CA LEU A 253 -4.14 -7.97 -16.24
C LEU A 253 -5.10 -8.36 -15.12
N PRO A 254 -6.17 -9.11 -15.40
CA PRO A 254 -6.98 -9.74 -14.36
C PRO A 254 -6.15 -10.77 -13.58
N CYS A 255 -6.04 -10.60 -12.26
CA CYS A 255 -5.28 -11.47 -11.36
C CYS A 255 -6.18 -12.37 -10.51
N LEU A 256 -7.43 -11.99 -10.35
CA LEU A 256 -8.48 -12.71 -9.61
C LEU A 256 -9.77 -12.76 -10.40
N ASP A 257 -10.58 -13.75 -10.12
CA ASP A 257 -11.96 -13.77 -10.55
C ASP A 257 -12.74 -12.62 -9.91
N VAL A 258 -13.63 -12.02 -10.67
CA VAL A 258 -14.43 -10.89 -10.19
C VAL A 258 -15.85 -11.34 -9.90
N GLU A 259 -16.49 -10.65 -8.95
CA GLU A 259 -17.90 -10.92 -8.62
C GLU A 259 -18.81 -10.71 -9.82
N GLU A 260 -19.77 -11.62 -9.97
CA GLU A 260 -20.83 -11.50 -10.99
C GLU A 260 -21.60 -10.19 -10.80
N GLY A 261 -21.94 -9.53 -11.91
CA GLY A 261 -22.64 -8.24 -11.88
C GLY A 261 -21.75 -7.02 -11.69
N THR A 262 -20.45 -7.20 -11.41
CA THR A 262 -19.49 -6.10 -11.33
C THR A 262 -18.90 -5.76 -12.70
N GLU A 263 -18.82 -4.49 -13.04
CA GLU A 263 -18.22 -4.01 -14.29
C GLU A 263 -16.98 -3.19 -14.02
N TYR A 264 -16.02 -3.28 -14.92
CA TYR A 264 -14.77 -2.53 -14.85
C TYR A 264 -14.49 -1.86 -16.19
N ASP A 265 -14.02 -0.62 -16.11
CA ASP A 265 -13.47 0.14 -17.24
C ASP A 265 -12.29 0.98 -16.76
N VAL A 266 -11.46 1.48 -17.69
CA VAL A 266 -10.32 2.33 -17.38
C VAL A 266 -10.65 3.78 -17.63
N ALA A 267 -10.42 4.64 -16.64
CA ALA A 267 -10.41 6.08 -16.80
C ALA A 267 -8.97 6.59 -16.90
N TYR A 268 -8.79 7.74 -17.54
CA TYR A 268 -7.48 8.37 -17.68
C TYR A 268 -7.56 9.83 -17.27
N VAL A 269 -6.58 10.28 -16.49
CA VAL A 269 -6.44 11.66 -16.05
C VAL A 269 -5.03 12.15 -16.41
N LEU A 270 -4.97 13.23 -17.19
CA LEU A 270 -3.74 13.96 -17.42
C LEU A 270 -3.54 14.94 -16.27
N THR A 271 -2.40 14.88 -15.60
CA THR A 271 -2.06 15.82 -14.51
C THR A 271 -0.77 16.58 -14.83
N ALA A 272 -0.62 17.76 -14.23
CA ALA A 272 0.58 18.57 -14.31
C ALA A 272 1.14 18.84 -12.90
N ASP A 273 2.46 18.77 -12.79
CA ASP A 273 3.21 19.17 -11.59
C ASP A 273 3.91 20.51 -11.81
N GLY A 274 4.26 21.16 -10.70
CA GLY A 274 5.12 22.33 -10.71
C GLY A 274 4.46 23.59 -11.27
N LEU A 275 3.13 23.70 -11.24
CA LEU A 275 2.42 24.87 -11.73
C LEU A 275 2.62 26.05 -10.78
N LYS A 276 3.05 27.20 -11.31
CA LYS A 276 3.32 28.44 -10.57
C LYS A 276 2.80 29.67 -11.27
N ASN A 277 2.33 30.63 -10.48
CA ASN A 277 2.06 31.97 -10.93
C ASN A 277 2.06 32.92 -9.72
N ASP A 278 2.71 34.09 -9.85
CA ASP A 278 2.81 35.06 -8.76
C ASP A 278 1.46 35.64 -8.33
N ASN A 279 0.43 35.56 -9.19
CA ASN A 279 -0.94 36.02 -8.90
C ASN A 279 -1.82 34.91 -8.28
N TRP A 280 -1.34 33.68 -8.13
CA TRP A 280 -2.09 32.61 -7.50
C TRP A 280 -1.90 32.64 -5.98
N GLY A 281 -2.88 33.20 -5.30
CA GLY A 281 -2.91 33.29 -3.85
C GLY A 281 -3.77 32.18 -3.25
N GLN A 282 -3.18 31.28 -2.49
CA GLN A 282 -3.88 30.26 -1.73
C GLN A 282 -4.40 30.84 -0.42
N ALA A 283 -5.71 30.90 -0.23
CA ALA A 283 -6.32 31.27 1.05
C ALA A 283 -5.88 30.27 2.14
N ASN A 284 -5.57 30.78 3.35
CA ASN A 284 -4.99 29.97 4.41
C ASN A 284 -5.55 30.30 5.79
N ARG A 285 -5.99 29.29 6.52
CA ARG A 285 -6.31 29.33 7.95
C ARG A 285 -5.70 28.16 8.74
N VAL A 286 -4.70 27.49 8.18
CA VAL A 286 -4.06 26.34 8.83
C VAL A 286 -3.15 26.77 9.99
N GLY A 287 -2.64 28.02 9.97
CA GLY A 287 -1.76 28.54 11.01
C GLY A 287 -2.35 28.59 12.43
N GLU A 288 -3.69 28.53 12.55
CA GLU A 288 -4.38 28.42 13.84
C GLU A 288 -4.33 27.02 14.47
N TRP A 289 -3.75 26.01 13.78
CA TRP A 289 -3.80 24.60 14.16
C TRP A 289 -2.42 24.10 14.60
N ASN A 290 -2.25 23.99 15.91
CA ASN A 290 -0.97 23.59 16.52
C ASN A 290 -0.74 22.07 16.57
N ASP A 291 -1.69 21.25 16.14
CA ASP A 291 -1.67 19.78 16.22
C ASP A 291 -1.15 19.07 14.96
N GLN A 292 -0.79 19.83 13.92
CA GLN A 292 -0.33 19.26 12.66
C GLN A 292 1.18 18.96 12.71
N THR A 293 1.51 17.67 12.58
CA THR A 293 2.89 17.16 12.71
C THR A 293 3.59 16.90 11.38
N LEU A 294 2.87 16.90 10.25
CA LEU A 294 3.47 16.69 8.93
C LEU A 294 4.33 17.90 8.55
N PRO A 295 5.60 17.70 8.11
CA PRO A 295 6.47 18.80 7.70
C PRO A 295 5.91 19.63 6.54
N GLU A 296 5.06 19.06 5.70
CA GLU A 296 4.38 19.75 4.60
C GLU A 296 3.44 20.87 5.09
N TYR A 297 2.99 20.82 6.35
CA TYR A 297 2.19 21.89 6.94
C TYR A 297 3.03 23.12 7.32
N ASP A 298 4.35 23.02 7.49
CA ASP A 298 5.18 24.10 8.04
C ASP A 298 5.08 25.40 7.23
N ARG A 299 4.97 25.31 5.91
CA ARG A 299 4.80 26.47 5.04
C ARG A 299 3.42 27.16 5.15
N PHE A 300 2.42 26.47 5.72
CA PHE A 300 1.08 27.00 5.94
C PHE A 300 0.88 27.52 7.37
N LYS A 301 1.85 27.30 8.26
CA LYS A 301 1.83 27.85 9.62
C LYS A 301 2.19 29.34 9.57
N GLY A 302 1.53 30.13 10.38
CA GLY A 302 1.74 31.58 10.44
C GLY A 302 0.43 32.35 10.33
N ASN A 303 0.52 33.68 10.36
CA ASN A 303 -0.65 34.56 10.38
C ASN A 303 -1.07 35.05 8.99
N GLU A 304 -0.46 34.57 7.93
CA GLU A 304 -0.79 34.98 6.57
C GLU A 304 -2.10 34.30 6.12
N SER A 305 -3.11 35.12 5.82
CA SER A 305 -4.41 34.66 5.35
C SER A 305 -4.41 34.23 3.87
N THR A 306 -3.36 34.59 3.12
CA THR A 306 -3.16 34.22 1.71
C THR A 306 -1.68 34.05 1.46
N LEU A 307 -1.32 32.91 0.87
CA LEU A 307 0.04 32.55 0.52
C LEU A 307 0.24 32.62 -0.99
N TYR A 308 1.28 33.31 -1.43
CA TYR A 308 1.69 33.43 -2.82
C TYR A 308 2.97 32.64 -3.10
N GLY A 309 3.28 32.39 -4.37
CA GLY A 309 4.50 31.73 -4.80
C GLY A 309 4.52 30.20 -4.51
N LEU A 310 3.39 29.63 -4.16
CA LEU A 310 3.26 28.16 -4.00
C LEU A 310 3.41 27.46 -5.36
N GLU A 311 3.91 26.23 -5.30
CA GLU A 311 3.90 25.29 -6.40
C GLU A 311 2.75 24.32 -6.23
N PHE A 312 1.96 24.11 -7.29
CA PHE A 312 0.83 23.20 -7.31
C PHE A 312 1.17 21.97 -8.14
N ASN A 313 1.00 20.80 -7.54
CA ASN A 313 1.33 19.51 -8.11
C ASN A 313 0.07 18.65 -8.30
N GLN A 314 0.18 17.63 -9.18
CA GLN A 314 -0.89 16.65 -9.42
C GLN A 314 -2.20 17.28 -9.95
N VAL A 315 -2.14 18.49 -10.50
CA VAL A 315 -3.33 19.25 -10.95
C VAL A 315 -3.94 18.57 -12.16
N ALA A 316 -5.23 18.22 -12.08
CA ALA A 316 -5.98 17.60 -13.17
C ALA A 316 -6.16 18.57 -14.35
N ILE A 317 -5.61 18.24 -15.51
CA ILE A 317 -5.63 19.06 -16.74
C ILE A 317 -6.75 18.63 -17.68
N ASP A 318 -6.86 17.35 -17.96
CA ASP A 318 -7.85 16.75 -18.87
C ASP A 318 -8.14 15.30 -18.43
N SER A 319 -9.25 14.74 -18.87
CA SER A 319 -9.59 13.36 -18.54
C SER A 319 -10.34 12.64 -19.65
N ARG A 320 -10.35 11.31 -19.60
CA ARG A 320 -11.19 10.43 -20.42
C ARG A 320 -11.89 9.42 -19.51
N GLY A 321 -13.23 9.41 -19.56
CA GLY A 321 -14.05 8.47 -18.81
C GLY A 321 -13.96 8.60 -17.29
N VAL A 322 -13.65 9.79 -16.75
CA VAL A 322 -13.31 9.97 -15.32
C VAL A 322 -14.41 9.50 -14.37
N GLN A 323 -15.69 9.54 -14.76
CA GLN A 323 -16.80 9.19 -13.88
C GLN A 323 -17.04 7.67 -13.79
N TYR A 324 -17.07 6.98 -14.93
CA TYR A 324 -17.44 5.57 -15.01
C TYR A 324 -16.47 4.69 -15.82
N GLY A 325 -15.31 5.21 -16.19
CA GLY A 325 -14.39 4.61 -17.15
C GLY A 325 -14.75 4.97 -18.60
N VAL A 326 -13.84 4.71 -19.51
CA VAL A 326 -14.09 4.76 -20.96
C VAL A 326 -14.82 3.47 -21.33
N GLU A 327 -16.04 3.57 -21.81
CA GLU A 327 -16.89 2.42 -22.16
C GLU A 327 -16.16 1.47 -23.12
N GLY A 328 -16.15 0.18 -22.75
CA GLY A 328 -15.49 -0.87 -23.53
C GLY A 328 -13.97 -0.88 -23.48
N SER A 329 -13.37 -0.09 -22.59
CA SER A 329 -11.91 -0.12 -22.35
C SER A 329 -11.44 -1.44 -21.75
N LEU A 330 -12.33 -2.15 -21.05
CA LEU A 330 -12.16 -3.54 -20.63
C LEU A 330 -13.36 -4.37 -21.11
N THR A 331 -13.08 -5.55 -21.67
CA THR A 331 -14.09 -6.41 -22.28
C THR A 331 -14.30 -7.67 -21.44
N ARG A 332 -15.55 -8.05 -21.19
CA ARG A 332 -15.90 -9.31 -20.55
C ARG A 332 -15.74 -10.50 -21.51
N PRO A 333 -15.40 -11.71 -21.04
CA PRO A 333 -15.04 -12.02 -19.66
C PRO A 333 -13.65 -11.50 -19.29
N TYR A 334 -13.47 -11.10 -18.03
CA TYR A 334 -12.15 -10.71 -17.49
C TYR A 334 -11.36 -11.97 -17.14
N THR A 335 -10.79 -12.62 -18.16
CA THR A 335 -10.10 -13.90 -17.99
C THR A 335 -8.78 -13.69 -17.23
N VAL A 336 -8.65 -14.33 -16.07
CA VAL A 336 -7.44 -14.27 -15.25
C VAL A 336 -6.22 -14.69 -16.06
N GLY A 337 -5.14 -13.93 -15.95
CA GLY A 337 -3.90 -14.14 -16.69
C GLY A 337 -3.91 -13.64 -18.14
N THR A 338 -5.02 -13.08 -18.63
CA THR A 338 -5.12 -12.57 -20.02
C THR A 338 -5.13 -11.04 -20.02
N THR A 339 -4.03 -10.45 -20.46
CA THR A 339 -3.87 -8.99 -20.53
C THR A 339 -4.79 -8.37 -21.58
N GLN A 340 -5.50 -7.30 -21.20
CA GLN A 340 -6.25 -6.45 -22.11
C GLN A 340 -5.52 -5.09 -22.25
N THR A 341 -5.52 -4.54 -23.46
CA THR A 341 -4.85 -3.27 -23.77
C THR A 341 -5.85 -2.28 -24.32
N HIS A 342 -5.82 -1.05 -23.83
CA HIS A 342 -6.67 0.03 -24.30
C HIS A 342 -5.84 1.29 -24.62
N LYS A 343 -6.30 2.10 -25.58
CA LYS A 343 -5.60 3.32 -26.02
C LYS A 343 -6.54 4.51 -25.99
N VAL A 344 -6.03 5.66 -25.57
CA VAL A 344 -6.70 6.95 -25.65
C VAL A 344 -5.72 8.04 -26.08
N THR A 345 -6.24 9.16 -26.54
CA THR A 345 -5.46 10.34 -26.90
C THR A 345 -6.00 11.57 -26.17
N PHE A 346 -5.10 12.35 -25.57
CA PHE A 346 -5.36 13.72 -25.15
C PHE A 346 -4.94 14.66 -26.27
N GLU A 347 -5.92 15.29 -26.91
CA GLU A 347 -5.72 16.08 -28.12
C GLU A 347 -5.32 17.53 -27.81
N ASN A 348 -4.53 18.14 -28.70
CA ASN A 348 -4.16 19.56 -28.69
C ASN A 348 -3.52 20.05 -27.38
N ILE A 349 -2.77 19.18 -26.72
CA ILE A 349 -2.12 19.47 -25.43
C ILE A 349 -1.13 20.64 -25.54
N SER A 350 -0.51 20.83 -26.71
CA SER A 350 0.40 21.96 -26.97
C SER A 350 -0.23 23.33 -26.75
N GLN A 351 -1.56 23.44 -26.80
CA GLN A 351 -2.33 24.69 -26.66
C GLN A 351 -2.96 24.87 -25.27
N HIS A 352 -2.80 23.92 -24.36
CA HIS A 352 -3.43 24.00 -23.05
C HIS A 352 -2.75 25.05 -22.15
N LYS A 353 -3.51 26.06 -21.70
CA LYS A 353 -2.97 27.25 -21.01
C LYS A 353 -2.27 26.97 -19.68
N LEU A 354 -2.67 25.91 -18.97
CA LEU A 354 -2.08 25.55 -17.68
C LEU A 354 -0.79 24.72 -17.81
N ILE A 355 -0.47 24.18 -18.99
CA ILE A 355 0.74 23.39 -19.17
C ILE A 355 1.94 24.31 -19.33
N GLN A 356 2.70 24.50 -18.26
CA GLN A 356 3.91 25.33 -18.23
C GLN A 356 5.16 24.56 -18.66
N ASP A 357 5.21 23.27 -18.28
CA ASP A 357 6.32 22.36 -18.59
C ASP A 357 5.79 20.96 -18.96
N LYS A 358 5.96 20.56 -20.21
CA LYS A 358 5.49 19.26 -20.68
C LYS A 358 6.23 18.08 -20.04
N SER A 359 7.48 18.27 -19.61
CA SER A 359 8.26 17.24 -18.93
C SER A 359 7.70 16.93 -17.52
N LYS A 360 6.80 17.77 -17.01
CA LYS A 360 6.14 17.61 -15.71
C LYS A 360 4.71 17.08 -15.83
N LEU A 361 4.32 16.57 -17.00
CA LEU A 361 3.02 15.94 -17.20
C LEU A 361 3.06 14.46 -16.81
N ASN A 362 1.99 14.00 -16.16
CA ASN A 362 1.76 12.58 -15.87
C ASN A 362 0.41 12.15 -16.40
N VAL A 363 0.28 10.86 -16.69
CA VAL A 363 -1.00 10.21 -16.94
C VAL A 363 -1.27 9.21 -15.83
N CYS A 364 -2.42 9.36 -15.18
CA CYS A 364 -2.98 8.39 -14.24
C CYS A 364 -4.02 7.55 -15.00
N ALA A 365 -3.91 6.24 -14.95
CA ALA A 365 -4.89 5.28 -15.45
C ALA A 365 -5.56 4.61 -14.25
N LEU A 366 -6.89 4.70 -14.17
CA LEU A 366 -7.68 4.29 -13.01
C LEU A 366 -8.61 3.16 -13.43
N ILE A 367 -8.58 2.02 -12.76
CA ILE A 367 -9.58 0.94 -12.97
C ILE A 367 -10.82 1.31 -12.16
N ILE A 368 -11.88 1.67 -12.84
CA ILE A 368 -13.16 2.03 -12.24
C ILE A 368 -13.99 0.77 -12.05
N LYS A 369 -14.28 0.42 -10.82
CA LYS A 369 -15.22 -0.63 -10.43
C LYS A 369 -16.62 -0.05 -10.34
N LYS A 370 -17.54 -0.58 -11.13
CA LYS A 370 -18.96 -0.18 -11.17
C LYS A 370 -19.82 -1.25 -10.56
N VAL A 371 -20.61 -0.89 -9.56
CA VAL A 371 -21.64 -1.73 -8.96
C VAL A 371 -22.98 -1.04 -9.11
N THR A 372 -23.90 -1.70 -9.82
CA THR A 372 -25.26 -1.18 -10.02
C THR A 372 -26.17 -1.68 -8.88
N ASN A 373 -26.81 -0.73 -8.19
CA ASN A 373 -27.80 -1.03 -7.16
C ASN A 373 -29.10 -0.26 -7.49
N GLY A 374 -30.06 -0.94 -8.08
CA GLY A 374 -31.25 -0.31 -8.66
C GLY A 374 -30.85 0.67 -9.78
N ASP A 375 -31.34 1.90 -9.69
CA ASP A 375 -31.04 2.96 -10.69
C ASP A 375 -29.73 3.72 -10.39
N LYS A 376 -28.97 3.31 -9.37
CA LYS A 376 -27.74 4.00 -8.96
C LYS A 376 -26.50 3.17 -9.29
N ILE A 377 -25.51 3.83 -9.87
CA ILE A 377 -24.18 3.26 -10.10
C ILE A 377 -23.23 3.83 -9.05
N LYS A 378 -22.66 2.94 -8.22
CA LYS A 378 -21.50 3.29 -7.37
C LYS A 378 -20.25 3.00 -8.18
N ALA A 379 -19.41 4.02 -8.37
CA ALA A 379 -18.13 3.91 -9.04
C ALA A 379 -17.01 4.15 -8.01
N THR A 380 -16.12 3.17 -7.84
CA THR A 380 -14.93 3.24 -6.97
C THR A 380 -13.68 2.91 -7.78
N ILE A 381 -12.50 3.19 -7.25
CA ILE A 381 -11.24 2.90 -7.93
C ILE A 381 -10.63 1.63 -7.34
N GLU A 382 -10.58 0.58 -8.14
CA GLU A 382 -10.05 -0.75 -7.74
C GLU A 382 -8.53 -0.75 -7.64
N ASN A 383 -7.87 -0.19 -8.63
CA ASN A 383 -6.42 -0.04 -8.71
C ASN A 383 -6.07 1.07 -9.70
N ALA A 384 -4.82 1.53 -9.68
CA ALA A 384 -4.38 2.59 -10.56
C ALA A 384 -2.90 2.44 -10.98
N ALA A 385 -2.51 3.15 -12.03
CA ALA A 385 -1.13 3.32 -12.45
C ALA A 385 -0.87 4.77 -12.86
N LYS A 386 0.36 5.24 -12.64
CA LYS A 386 0.83 6.57 -13.04
C LYS A 386 2.11 6.43 -13.86
N CYS A 387 2.24 7.20 -14.94
CA CYS A 387 3.50 7.36 -15.65
C CYS A 387 3.77 8.82 -15.97
N ARG A 388 5.05 9.18 -16.06
CA ARG A 388 5.47 10.43 -16.66
C ARG A 388 5.24 10.37 -18.17
N VAL A 389 4.78 11.48 -18.76
CA VAL A 389 4.66 11.57 -20.22
C VAL A 389 6.06 11.65 -20.84
N ASP A 390 6.35 10.72 -21.76
CA ASP A 390 7.57 10.76 -22.57
C ASP A 390 7.38 11.88 -23.64
N VAL A 391 8.12 12.95 -23.46
CA VAL A 391 8.07 14.11 -24.37
C VAL A 391 9.07 14.04 -25.53
N GLY A 392 9.74 12.88 -25.71
CA GLY A 392 10.82 12.72 -26.67
C GLY A 392 12.08 13.48 -26.23
N GLU A 393 13.22 13.12 -26.78
CA GLU A 393 14.49 13.70 -26.35
C GLU A 393 14.59 15.20 -26.63
N THR A 394 14.71 15.99 -25.56
CA THR A 394 15.58 17.15 -25.56
C THR A 394 16.92 16.72 -24.92
N GLY A 395 17.73 16.02 -25.70
CA GLY A 395 19.11 15.69 -25.43
C GLY A 395 19.44 15.02 -24.09
N ILE A 396 19.50 13.73 -24.06
CA ILE A 396 20.12 12.69 -23.22
C ILE A 396 19.10 11.61 -22.90
N LYS A 397 19.19 10.48 -23.58
CA LYS A 397 18.40 9.27 -23.28
C LYS A 397 18.73 8.77 -21.90
N GLN A 398 17.74 8.77 -21.00
CA GLN A 398 17.70 7.79 -19.94
C GLN A 398 17.10 6.52 -20.55
N VAL A 399 17.94 5.61 -20.93
CA VAL A 399 17.54 4.30 -21.45
C VAL A 399 17.05 3.50 -20.25
N ASP A 400 15.77 3.18 -20.18
CA ASP A 400 15.25 2.14 -19.29
C ASP A 400 15.76 0.80 -19.80
N ASN A 401 16.84 0.34 -19.20
CA ASN A 401 17.60 -0.83 -19.63
C ASN A 401 17.14 -2.08 -18.86
N GLU A 402 16.31 -2.89 -19.46
CA GLU A 402 16.26 -4.32 -19.10
C GLU A 402 17.59 -5.06 -19.42
N GLY A 403 18.57 -4.39 -20.02
CA GLY A 403 19.92 -4.88 -20.29
C GLY A 403 21.06 -4.13 -19.59
N ALA A 404 20.75 -3.11 -18.75
CA ALA A 404 21.74 -2.14 -18.23
C ALA A 404 22.79 -2.70 -17.26
N ASN A 405 22.64 -3.93 -16.81
CA ASN A 405 23.57 -4.53 -15.84
C ASN A 405 24.60 -5.51 -16.47
N VAL A 406 24.66 -5.62 -17.77
CA VAL A 406 25.68 -6.47 -18.43
C VAL A 406 27.00 -5.70 -18.48
N VAL A 407 27.97 -6.11 -17.68
CA VAL A 407 29.32 -5.54 -17.66
C VAL A 407 30.06 -5.99 -18.90
N THR A 408 30.55 -5.01 -19.71
CA THR A 408 31.32 -5.26 -20.92
C THR A 408 32.83 -5.04 -20.73
N GLY A 409 33.25 -4.42 -19.61
CA GLY A 409 34.69 -4.27 -19.32
C GLY A 409 34.96 -3.56 -18.00
N TYR A 410 36.16 -3.78 -17.48
CA TYR A 410 36.70 -3.10 -16.32
C TYR A 410 37.92 -2.28 -16.75
N TYR A 411 38.06 -1.08 -16.15
CA TYR A 411 39.16 -0.19 -16.47
C TYR A 411 39.73 0.43 -15.20
N SER A 412 41.04 0.63 -15.18
CA SER A 412 41.73 1.42 -14.17
C SER A 412 41.45 2.93 -14.37
N LEU A 413 41.82 3.77 -13.40
CA LEU A 413 41.60 5.22 -13.49
C LEU A 413 42.42 5.89 -14.63
N ASP A 414 43.50 5.27 -15.05
CA ASP A 414 44.34 5.69 -16.18
C ASP A 414 43.89 5.07 -17.51
N GLY A 415 42.74 4.35 -17.53
CA GLY A 415 42.10 3.84 -18.74
C GLY A 415 42.61 2.48 -19.24
N GLN A 416 43.47 1.77 -18.49
CA GLN A 416 43.91 0.42 -18.86
C GLN A 416 42.80 -0.59 -18.66
N HIS A 417 42.60 -1.50 -19.63
CA HIS A 417 41.63 -2.58 -19.52
C HIS A 417 42.05 -3.61 -18.47
N LEU A 418 41.13 -4.01 -17.62
CA LEU A 418 41.32 -4.99 -16.53
C LEU A 418 40.46 -6.23 -16.81
N ASN A 419 40.96 -7.41 -16.49
CA ASN A 419 40.18 -8.65 -16.60
C ASN A 419 39.14 -8.84 -15.48
N ALA A 420 39.25 -8.09 -14.37
CA ALA A 420 38.35 -8.09 -13.25
C ALA A 420 38.52 -6.80 -12.42
N PRO A 421 37.57 -6.46 -11.50
CA PRO A 421 37.71 -5.30 -10.63
C PRO A 421 38.95 -5.41 -9.73
N ALA A 422 39.85 -4.41 -9.81
CA ALA A 422 41.06 -4.31 -8.98
C ALA A 422 40.71 -3.78 -7.57
N LYS A 423 41.67 -3.97 -6.63
CA LYS A 423 41.60 -3.35 -5.31
C LYS A 423 41.71 -1.84 -5.45
N GLY A 424 40.74 -1.09 -4.90
CA GLY A 424 40.64 0.35 -5.03
C GLY A 424 39.48 0.76 -5.94
N ILE A 425 39.66 1.82 -6.75
CA ILE A 425 38.63 2.32 -7.66
C ILE A 425 38.80 1.70 -9.04
N THR A 426 37.72 1.09 -9.53
CA THR A 426 37.65 0.54 -10.90
C THR A 426 36.50 1.24 -11.66
N ILE A 427 36.73 1.56 -12.95
CA ILE A 427 35.65 2.02 -13.85
C ILE A 427 35.05 0.78 -14.49
N VAL A 428 33.75 0.58 -14.29
CA VAL A 428 32.98 -0.50 -14.90
C VAL A 428 32.22 0.07 -16.07
N ARG A 429 32.37 -0.53 -17.27
CA ARG A 429 31.63 -0.20 -18.48
C ARG A 429 30.51 -1.22 -18.68
N TYR A 430 29.33 -0.75 -19.00
CA TYR A 430 28.15 -1.56 -19.26
C TYR A 430 27.81 -1.63 -20.75
N ALA A 431 26.97 -2.60 -21.13
CA ALA A 431 26.58 -2.84 -22.52
C ALA A 431 25.80 -1.65 -23.13
N ASP A 432 25.19 -0.81 -22.32
CA ASP A 432 24.54 0.43 -22.74
C ASP A 432 25.49 1.59 -23.01
N GLY A 433 26.82 1.36 -22.90
CA GLY A 433 27.85 2.37 -23.06
C GLY A 433 28.10 3.23 -21.83
N THR A 434 27.29 3.11 -20.75
CA THR A 434 27.54 3.86 -19.52
C THR A 434 28.75 3.33 -18.74
N THR A 435 29.29 4.17 -17.87
CA THR A 435 30.39 3.81 -16.97
C THR A 435 30.09 4.20 -15.54
N ARG A 436 30.48 3.34 -14.57
CA ARG A 436 30.37 3.64 -13.13
C ARG A 436 31.70 3.41 -12.42
N LYS A 437 31.98 4.23 -11.41
CA LYS A 437 33.11 4.01 -10.50
C LYS A 437 32.64 3.10 -9.37
N VAL A 438 33.32 1.96 -9.21
CA VAL A 438 33.09 1.03 -8.11
C VAL A 438 34.35 0.89 -7.29
N ARG A 439 34.20 0.73 -5.98
CA ARG A 439 35.32 0.53 -5.04
C ARG A 439 35.23 -0.90 -4.48
N LYS A 440 36.31 -1.65 -4.59
CA LYS A 440 36.46 -2.98 -4.03
C LYS A 440 37.42 -2.98 -2.85
#